data_c04c08b90d3e70c37bd737df36a3aa2f
#
_entry.id   c04c08b90d3e70c37bd737df36a3aa2f
#
_cell.length_a   1.000
_cell.length_b   1.000
_cell.length_c   1.000
_cell.angle_alpha   90.00
_cell.angle_beta   90.00
_cell.angle_gamma   90.00
#
_symmetry.space_group_name_H-M   'P 1'
#
loop_
_entity.id
_entity.type
_entity.pdbx_description
1 polymer ?
#
loop_
_entity_poly.entity_id
_entity_poly.type
_entity_poly.pdbx_seq_one_letter_code
_entity_poly.pdbx_strand_id
1 'polypeptide(L)'
;MAELPIDLDEGLRQRLSRIVDIEGKIPRALEALGPVAGRDVLVLDGAEGIRAQQLRDLGARVAFANARGPAGEVVFDAPAASADVVISLWSSFRGAAPEEIAEARRVLRPGGRLLVVHDYGRDDVSHLRGALPEYGPWSKRGGPFLRDGFKVRVVHCFWTFESIEDGVAFLAAAFADAGRAVASALKRPRLSYNVAIYHRTFDGASAPEPSGSAP
;
A
#
# COMPACT_ATOMS: atom_id res chain seq x y z
N MET A 1 -3.06 -4.91 -10.94
CA MET A 1 -1.81 -4.15 -10.74
C MET A 1 -1.95 -3.34 -9.46
N ALA A 2 -1.08 -3.59 -8.48
CA ALA A 2 -1.01 -2.80 -7.26
C ALA A 2 -0.28 -1.47 -7.57
N GLU A 3 -0.97 -0.61 -8.24
CA GLU A 3 -0.54 0.74 -8.59
C GLU A 3 -1.56 1.74 -8.06
N LEU A 4 -1.15 2.99 -7.98
CA LEU A 4 -2.05 4.07 -7.58
C LEU A 4 -3.37 3.97 -8.36
N PRO A 5 -4.52 3.99 -7.69
CA PRO A 5 -5.83 3.86 -8.34
C PRO A 5 -6.21 5.16 -9.05
N ILE A 6 -5.50 5.45 -10.14
CA ILE A 6 -5.73 6.57 -11.04
C ILE A 6 -6.06 6.00 -12.41
N ASP A 7 -7.16 6.47 -12.99
CA ASP A 7 -7.57 6.05 -14.33
C ASP A 7 -6.69 6.75 -15.37
N LEU A 8 -5.70 6.04 -15.87
CA LEU A 8 -4.72 6.50 -16.86
C LEU A 8 -4.59 5.47 -17.97
N ASP A 9 -4.27 5.92 -19.17
CA ASP A 9 -3.82 5.02 -20.22
C ASP A 9 -2.50 4.31 -19.82
N GLU A 10 -2.16 3.26 -20.55
CA GLU A 10 -1.02 2.40 -20.19
C GLU A 10 0.32 3.17 -20.23
N GLY A 11 0.50 4.09 -21.18
CA GLY A 11 1.73 4.89 -21.29
C GLY A 11 1.92 5.83 -20.09
N LEU A 12 0.85 6.55 -19.72
CA LEU A 12 0.85 7.42 -18.56
C LEU A 12 1.00 6.64 -17.25
N ARG A 13 0.40 5.44 -17.14
CA ARG A 13 0.52 4.56 -16.00
C ARG A 13 1.95 4.08 -15.79
N GLN A 14 2.61 3.61 -16.85
CA GLN A 14 4.02 3.20 -16.81
C GLN A 14 4.93 4.37 -16.43
N ARG A 15 4.65 5.56 -16.98
CA ARG A 15 5.39 6.76 -16.62
C ARG A 15 5.18 7.13 -15.14
N LEU A 16 3.94 7.09 -14.65
CA LEU A 16 3.64 7.33 -13.25
C LEU A 16 4.43 6.38 -12.33
N SER A 17 4.47 5.09 -12.64
CA SER A 17 5.21 4.12 -11.82
C SER A 17 6.71 4.43 -11.71
N ARG A 18 7.30 5.09 -12.71
CA ARG A 18 8.73 5.48 -12.71
C ARG A 18 9.00 6.76 -11.94
N ILE A 19 8.06 7.70 -11.89
CA ILE A 19 8.25 9.01 -11.23
C ILE A 19 7.88 8.98 -9.75
N VAL A 20 7.05 8.02 -9.31
CA VAL A 20 6.62 7.89 -7.92
C VAL A 20 7.72 7.27 -7.08
N ASP A 21 8.16 8.03 -6.07
CA ASP A 21 9.11 7.56 -5.05
C ASP A 21 10.42 6.99 -5.63
N ILE A 22 11.05 7.71 -6.55
CA ILE A 22 12.33 7.31 -7.15
C ILE A 22 13.45 7.15 -6.10
N GLU A 23 13.30 7.81 -4.94
CA GLU A 23 14.21 7.68 -3.82
C GLU A 23 14.04 6.35 -3.06
N GLY A 24 13.01 5.56 -3.34
CA GLY A 24 12.74 4.27 -2.70
C GLY A 24 12.41 4.36 -1.21
N LYS A 25 11.75 5.44 -0.76
CA LYS A 25 11.36 5.60 0.65
C LYS A 25 10.27 4.63 1.07
N ILE A 26 9.32 4.34 0.17
CA ILE A 26 8.22 3.40 0.45
C ILE A 26 8.78 1.98 0.71
N PRO A 27 9.57 1.36 -0.19
CA PRO A 27 10.10 0.01 0.07
C PRO A 27 10.99 -0.04 1.32
N ARG A 28 11.81 0.98 1.59
CA ARG A 28 12.57 1.03 2.85
C ARG A 28 11.69 1.15 4.10
N ALA A 29 10.58 1.87 4.01
CA ALA A 29 9.63 1.95 5.13
C ALA A 29 8.88 0.62 5.33
N LEU A 30 8.53 -0.09 4.25
CA LEU A 30 7.95 -1.42 4.33
C LEU A 30 8.91 -2.39 5.02
N GLU A 31 10.19 -2.42 4.61
CA GLU A 31 11.23 -3.23 5.26
C GLU A 31 11.37 -2.89 6.75
N ALA A 32 11.38 -1.62 7.12
CA ALA A 32 11.51 -1.20 8.51
C ALA A 32 10.30 -1.59 9.39
N LEU A 33 9.10 -1.69 8.81
CA LEU A 33 7.86 -2.02 9.52
C LEU A 33 7.55 -3.52 9.52
N GLY A 34 7.98 -4.24 8.49
CA GLY A 34 7.80 -5.67 8.34
C GLY A 34 8.98 -6.24 7.58
N PRO A 35 10.07 -6.65 8.28
CA PRO A 35 11.26 -7.15 7.60
C PRO A 35 10.92 -8.18 6.54
N VAL A 36 11.28 -7.88 5.28
CA VAL A 36 10.93 -8.71 4.11
C VAL A 36 12.15 -9.55 3.65
N ALA A 37 13.36 -9.19 4.06
CA ALA A 37 14.57 -9.92 3.69
C ALA A 37 14.50 -11.39 4.12
N GLY A 38 14.62 -12.30 3.15
CA GLY A 38 14.51 -13.74 3.38
C GLY A 38 13.12 -14.24 3.77
N ARG A 39 12.07 -13.43 3.61
CA ARG A 39 10.70 -13.76 3.98
C ARG A 39 9.81 -14.06 2.77
N ASP A 40 8.76 -14.84 3.01
CA ASP A 40 7.69 -15.05 2.05
C ASP A 40 6.70 -13.88 2.13
N VAL A 41 6.68 -13.07 1.09
CA VAL A 41 5.88 -11.85 0.98
C VAL A 41 4.76 -12.06 -0.01
N LEU A 42 3.51 -11.96 0.45
CA LEU A 42 2.32 -12.02 -0.39
C LEU A 42 1.85 -10.60 -0.68
N VAL A 43 1.83 -10.22 -1.96
CA VAL A 43 1.30 -8.92 -2.42
C VAL A 43 -0.10 -9.13 -2.98
N LEU A 44 -1.09 -8.49 -2.35
CA LEU A 44 -2.50 -8.60 -2.75
C LEU A 44 -2.80 -7.72 -3.95
N ASP A 45 -3.56 -8.27 -4.91
CA ASP A 45 -3.94 -7.65 -6.18
C ASP A 45 -2.74 -7.07 -6.95
N GLY A 46 -1.54 -7.56 -6.61
CA GLY A 46 -0.30 -7.16 -7.21
C GLY A 46 0.01 -7.89 -8.52
N ALA A 47 0.99 -7.37 -9.23
CA ALA A 47 1.56 -7.99 -10.41
C ALA A 47 3.07 -7.71 -10.47
N GLU A 48 3.72 -8.36 -11.42
CA GLU A 48 5.11 -8.03 -11.77
C GLU A 48 5.24 -6.55 -12.14
N GLY A 49 6.31 -5.91 -11.67
CA GLY A 49 6.57 -4.50 -11.91
C GLY A 49 7.58 -3.92 -10.92
N ILE A 50 7.73 -2.60 -10.96
CA ILE A 50 8.76 -1.87 -10.18
C ILE A 50 8.63 -2.18 -8.68
N ARG A 51 7.43 -2.24 -8.12
CA ARG A 51 7.22 -2.46 -6.68
C ARG A 51 7.60 -3.89 -6.26
N ALA A 52 7.24 -4.88 -7.07
CA ALA A 52 7.65 -6.26 -6.84
C ALA A 52 9.17 -6.41 -6.92
N GLN A 53 9.81 -5.77 -7.90
CA GLN A 53 11.25 -5.77 -8.03
C GLN A 53 11.94 -5.12 -6.83
N GLN A 54 11.47 -3.97 -6.37
CA GLN A 54 11.99 -3.31 -5.17
C GLN A 54 11.93 -4.19 -3.92
N LEU A 55 10.85 -4.98 -3.75
CA LEU A 55 10.76 -5.94 -2.63
C LEU A 55 11.76 -7.09 -2.79
N ARG A 56 11.94 -7.61 -4.03
CA ARG A 56 12.96 -8.65 -4.30
C ARG A 56 14.38 -8.14 -4.08
N ASP A 57 14.66 -6.90 -4.47
CA ASP A 57 15.98 -6.26 -4.25
C ASP A 57 16.30 -6.12 -2.74
N LEU A 58 15.26 -6.04 -1.90
CA LEU A 58 15.37 -6.13 -0.44
C LEU A 58 15.50 -7.59 0.07
N GLY A 59 15.50 -8.58 -0.81
CA GLY A 59 15.65 -9.99 -0.47
C GLY A 59 14.36 -10.74 -0.19
N ALA A 60 13.19 -10.19 -0.52
CA ALA A 60 11.90 -10.85 -0.36
C ALA A 60 11.68 -11.97 -1.40
N ARG A 61 11.01 -13.04 -0.99
CA ARG A 61 10.39 -13.99 -1.91
C ARG A 61 8.96 -13.55 -2.15
N VAL A 62 8.73 -12.87 -3.29
CA VAL A 62 7.45 -12.23 -3.61
C VAL A 62 6.54 -13.20 -4.36
N ALA A 63 5.33 -13.37 -3.83
CA ALA A 63 4.19 -14.01 -4.48
C ALA A 63 3.01 -13.03 -4.59
N PHE A 64 2.07 -13.31 -5.48
CA PHE A 64 0.87 -12.50 -5.67
C PHE A 64 -0.37 -13.33 -5.40
N ALA A 65 -1.42 -12.68 -4.88
CA ALA A 65 -2.74 -13.26 -4.73
C ALA A 65 -3.81 -12.21 -5.02
N ASN A 66 -4.94 -12.64 -5.56
CA ASN A 66 -6.13 -11.83 -5.60
C ASN A 66 -6.74 -11.76 -4.20
N ALA A 67 -7.21 -10.58 -3.82
CA ALA A 67 -7.88 -10.38 -2.53
C ALA A 67 -9.37 -10.75 -2.59
N ARG A 68 -9.89 -11.03 -3.79
CA ARG A 68 -11.28 -11.40 -3.99
C ARG A 68 -11.40 -12.62 -4.90
N GLY A 69 -12.31 -13.50 -4.55
CA GLY A 69 -12.71 -14.63 -5.37
C GLY A 69 -13.59 -14.22 -6.57
N PRO A 70 -13.93 -15.17 -7.44
CA PRO A 70 -14.68 -14.92 -8.69
C PRO A 70 -16.06 -14.29 -8.48
N ALA A 71 -16.72 -14.53 -7.34
CA ALA A 71 -18.02 -13.96 -6.99
C ALA A 71 -17.91 -12.65 -6.19
N GLY A 72 -16.69 -12.13 -6.01
CA GLY A 72 -16.43 -10.88 -5.28
C GLY A 72 -16.30 -11.05 -3.77
N GLU A 73 -16.39 -12.26 -3.26
CA GLU A 73 -16.16 -12.60 -1.84
C GLU A 73 -14.72 -12.29 -1.44
N VAL A 74 -14.52 -11.93 -0.18
CA VAL A 74 -13.17 -11.68 0.37
C VAL A 74 -12.52 -13.03 0.67
N VAL A 75 -11.67 -13.48 -0.26
CA VAL A 75 -10.85 -14.69 -0.13
C VAL A 75 -9.51 -14.42 -0.80
N PHE A 76 -8.44 -14.52 -0.03
CA PHE A 76 -7.10 -14.40 -0.60
C PHE A 76 -6.70 -15.71 -1.24
N ASP A 77 -6.39 -15.67 -2.54
CA ASP A 77 -5.96 -16.84 -3.31
C ASP A 77 -4.55 -17.30 -2.90
N ALA A 78 -4.45 -17.75 -1.65
CA ALA A 78 -3.23 -18.25 -1.04
C ALA A 78 -3.53 -19.25 0.07
N PRO A 79 -2.66 -20.26 0.30
CA PRO A 79 -2.81 -21.21 1.40
C PRO A 79 -2.76 -20.54 2.78
N ALA A 80 -3.34 -21.20 3.78
CA ALA A 80 -3.21 -20.79 5.17
C ALA A 80 -1.73 -20.88 5.62
N ALA A 81 -1.30 -19.97 6.47
CA ALA A 81 0.06 -19.90 7.02
C ALA A 81 1.18 -19.99 5.97
N SER A 82 0.98 -19.38 4.81
CA SER A 82 1.91 -19.42 3.68
C SER A 82 2.82 -18.19 3.60
N ALA A 83 2.47 -17.07 4.25
CA ALA A 83 3.21 -15.82 4.17
C ALA A 83 3.73 -15.36 5.54
N ASP A 84 4.91 -14.76 5.56
CA ASP A 84 5.43 -14.04 6.72
C ASP A 84 4.94 -12.59 6.75
N VAL A 85 4.75 -11.99 5.55
CA VAL A 85 4.27 -10.62 5.39
C VAL A 85 3.21 -10.60 4.29
N VAL A 86 2.08 -9.95 4.57
CA VAL A 86 1.06 -9.60 3.56
C VAL A 86 1.14 -8.10 3.31
N ILE A 87 1.20 -7.71 2.05
CA ILE A 87 1.27 -6.32 1.63
C ILE A 87 0.10 -6.02 0.68
N SER A 88 -0.67 -4.98 0.98
CA SER A 88 -1.63 -4.37 0.06
C SER A 88 -1.11 -3.00 -0.35
N LEU A 89 -0.94 -2.79 -1.66
CA LEU A 89 -0.45 -1.54 -2.25
C LEU A 89 -1.60 -0.84 -2.97
N TRP A 90 -2.25 0.12 -2.32
CA TRP A 90 -3.37 0.92 -2.83
C TRP A 90 -4.57 0.13 -3.38
N SER A 91 -4.68 -1.15 -3.07
CA SER A 91 -5.71 -2.06 -3.60
C SER A 91 -6.77 -2.41 -2.57
N SER A 92 -6.52 -3.41 -1.77
CA SER A 92 -7.43 -3.96 -0.75
C SER A 92 -7.38 -3.16 0.56
N PHE A 93 -8.16 -3.56 1.56
CA PHE A 93 -8.25 -2.90 2.86
C PHE A 93 -8.71 -1.44 2.76
N ARG A 94 -9.77 -1.22 1.98
CA ARG A 94 -10.40 0.11 1.87
C ARG A 94 -11.24 0.42 3.11
N GLY A 95 -10.61 0.45 4.29
CA GLY A 95 -11.26 0.74 5.56
C GLY A 95 -11.13 -0.36 6.62
N ALA A 96 -10.24 -1.33 6.44
CA ALA A 96 -9.97 -2.43 7.38
C ALA A 96 -11.21 -3.29 7.70
N ALA A 97 -11.87 -3.83 6.67
CA ALA A 97 -13.02 -4.71 6.84
C ALA A 97 -12.66 -5.96 7.64
N PRO A 98 -13.54 -6.44 8.55
CA PRO A 98 -13.26 -7.62 9.38
C PRO A 98 -12.93 -8.87 8.58
N GLU A 99 -13.55 -9.05 7.42
CA GLU A 99 -13.34 -10.18 6.52
C GLU A 99 -11.93 -10.13 5.91
N GLU A 100 -11.45 -8.97 5.50
CA GLU A 100 -10.08 -8.78 4.99
C GLU A 100 -9.04 -9.06 6.09
N ILE A 101 -9.32 -8.63 7.32
CA ILE A 101 -8.45 -8.90 8.48
C ILE A 101 -8.42 -10.40 8.80
N ALA A 102 -9.57 -11.09 8.71
CA ALA A 102 -9.66 -12.53 8.94
C ALA A 102 -8.87 -13.31 7.90
N GLU A 103 -8.98 -12.96 6.62
CA GLU A 103 -8.22 -13.57 5.55
C GLU A 103 -6.70 -13.29 5.67
N ALA A 104 -6.30 -12.07 6.00
CA ALA A 104 -4.91 -11.79 6.29
C ALA A 104 -4.36 -12.65 7.43
N ARG A 105 -5.14 -12.82 8.50
CA ARG A 105 -4.77 -13.70 9.62
C ARG A 105 -4.66 -15.16 9.18
N ARG A 106 -5.52 -15.63 8.29
CA ARG A 106 -5.50 -17.01 7.79
C ARG A 106 -4.22 -17.32 7.00
N VAL A 107 -3.82 -16.41 6.11
CA VAL A 107 -2.65 -16.62 5.25
C VAL A 107 -1.31 -16.33 5.93
N LEU A 108 -1.32 -15.50 6.98
CA LEU A 108 -0.11 -15.18 7.73
C LEU A 108 0.30 -16.31 8.66
N ARG A 109 1.61 -16.56 8.74
CA ARG A 109 2.19 -17.39 9.79
C ARG A 109 2.08 -16.70 11.16
N PRO A 110 2.15 -17.44 12.27
CA PRO A 110 2.25 -16.85 13.61
C PRO A 110 3.36 -15.81 13.70
N GLY A 111 3.07 -14.64 14.23
CA GLY A 111 4.00 -13.49 14.25
C GLY A 111 4.11 -12.73 12.94
N GLY A 112 3.34 -13.13 11.92
CA GLY A 112 3.32 -12.47 10.60
C GLY A 112 2.76 -11.06 10.64
N ARG A 113 3.02 -10.29 9.59
CA ARG A 113 2.69 -8.87 9.52
C ARG A 113 1.85 -8.51 8.31
N LEU A 114 0.87 -7.65 8.55
CA LEU A 114 0.07 -7.02 7.51
C LEU A 114 0.51 -5.56 7.36
N LEU A 115 0.86 -5.16 6.13
CA LEU A 115 1.23 -3.81 5.73
C LEU A 115 0.27 -3.32 4.66
N VAL A 116 -0.44 -2.23 4.93
CA VAL A 116 -1.44 -1.67 4.02
C VAL A 116 -1.04 -0.25 3.64
N VAL A 117 -0.85 -0.02 2.36
CA VAL A 117 -0.37 1.26 1.80
C VAL A 117 -1.51 1.99 1.12
N HIS A 118 -1.77 3.22 1.54
CA HIS A 118 -2.72 4.13 0.91
C HIS A 118 -2.20 5.55 0.87
N ASP A 119 -2.85 6.40 0.11
CA ASP A 119 -2.59 7.84 0.13
C ASP A 119 -2.91 8.41 1.51
N TYR A 120 -2.08 9.31 1.97
CA TYR A 120 -2.33 10.07 3.20
C TYR A 120 -3.01 11.40 2.95
N GLY A 121 -2.75 12.01 1.79
CA GLY A 121 -3.17 13.37 1.44
C GLY A 121 -2.32 14.44 2.11
N ARG A 122 -2.81 15.68 2.11
CA ARG A 122 -2.10 16.88 2.61
C ARG A 122 -0.77 17.13 1.87
N ASP A 123 -0.81 17.01 0.56
CA ASP A 123 0.32 17.15 -0.34
C ASP A 123 -0.14 17.66 -1.72
N ASP A 124 0.80 17.91 -2.63
CA ASP A 124 0.47 18.44 -3.95
C ASP A 124 -0.34 17.44 -4.79
N VAL A 125 -0.07 16.13 -4.66
CA VAL A 125 -0.77 15.08 -5.39
C VAL A 125 -2.23 14.99 -4.99
N SER A 126 -2.56 15.27 -3.72
CA SER A 126 -3.95 15.24 -3.25
C SER A 126 -4.83 16.31 -3.95
N HIS A 127 -4.25 17.40 -4.42
CA HIS A 127 -4.98 18.41 -5.21
C HIS A 127 -5.36 17.92 -6.61
N LEU A 128 -4.63 16.93 -7.15
CA LEU A 128 -4.97 16.30 -8.43
C LEU A 128 -6.13 15.32 -8.32
N ARG A 129 -6.29 14.68 -7.16
CA ARG A 129 -7.18 13.55 -6.94
C ARG A 129 -8.50 13.90 -6.25
N GLY A 130 -8.65 15.13 -5.78
CA GLY A 130 -9.82 15.56 -5.05
C GLY A 130 -9.94 14.95 -3.65
N ALA A 131 -11.13 14.97 -3.07
CA ALA A 131 -11.39 14.42 -1.74
C ALA A 131 -11.54 12.90 -1.79
N LEU A 132 -10.62 12.19 -1.19
CA LEU A 132 -10.67 10.73 -1.06
C LEU A 132 -10.94 10.32 0.39
N PRO A 133 -11.64 9.18 0.62
CA PRO A 133 -11.97 8.70 1.97
C PRO A 133 -10.75 8.48 2.85
N GLU A 134 -9.62 8.09 2.26
CA GLU A 134 -8.35 7.87 2.94
C GLU A 134 -7.70 9.15 3.48
N TYR A 135 -8.02 10.31 2.93
CA TYR A 135 -7.41 11.58 3.33
C TYR A 135 -7.88 12.02 4.72
N GLY A 136 -7.01 11.81 5.70
CA GLY A 136 -7.22 12.23 7.08
C GLY A 136 -8.13 11.33 7.92
N PRO A 137 -9.38 10.94 7.54
CA PRO A 137 -10.25 10.09 8.37
C PRO A 137 -9.60 8.77 8.79
N TRP A 138 -8.91 8.09 7.89
CA TRP A 138 -8.35 6.77 8.17
C TRP A 138 -7.19 6.78 9.16
N SER A 139 -6.43 7.86 9.22
CA SER A 139 -5.30 8.03 10.15
C SER A 139 -5.68 8.63 11.50
N LYS A 140 -6.96 8.98 11.74
CA LYS A 140 -7.44 9.46 13.04
C LYS A 140 -7.54 8.32 14.04
N ARG A 141 -7.47 8.66 15.34
CA ARG A 141 -7.58 7.69 16.44
C ARG A 141 -8.85 6.82 16.36
N GLY A 142 -9.99 7.40 15.95
CA GLY A 142 -11.26 6.69 15.73
C GLY A 142 -11.42 6.17 14.30
N GLY A 143 -10.42 6.30 13.43
CA GLY A 143 -10.47 5.79 12.07
C GLY A 143 -10.42 4.26 12.01
N PRO A 144 -10.77 3.67 10.85
CA PRO A 144 -10.97 2.22 10.75
C PRO A 144 -9.73 1.42 11.11
N PHE A 145 -8.55 1.86 10.69
CA PHE A 145 -7.31 1.13 10.97
C PHE A 145 -6.87 1.22 12.44
N LEU A 146 -6.82 2.44 13.01
CA LEU A 146 -6.31 2.63 14.36
C LEU A 146 -7.26 2.04 15.41
N ARG A 147 -8.57 2.10 15.16
CA ARG A 147 -9.58 1.44 16.00
C ARG A 147 -9.37 -0.08 16.05
N ASP A 148 -8.97 -0.69 14.93
CA ASP A 148 -8.73 -2.13 14.83
C ASP A 148 -7.28 -2.52 15.16
N GLY A 149 -6.56 -1.68 15.91
CA GLY A 149 -5.24 -1.99 16.47
C GLY A 149 -4.07 -1.86 15.49
N PHE A 150 -4.27 -1.27 14.33
CA PHE A 150 -3.16 -0.91 13.45
C PHE A 150 -2.40 0.29 14.03
N LYS A 151 -1.11 0.34 13.71
CA LYS A 151 -0.29 1.55 13.81
C LYS A 151 -0.16 2.16 12.41
N VAL A 152 0.18 3.45 12.34
CA VAL A 152 0.39 4.16 11.07
C VAL A 152 1.76 4.81 11.02
N ARG A 153 2.44 4.67 9.89
CA ARG A 153 3.65 5.41 9.51
C ARG A 153 3.34 6.25 8.29
N VAL A 154 3.56 7.55 8.39
CA VAL A 154 3.50 8.43 7.21
C VAL A 154 4.89 8.53 6.58
N VAL A 155 4.94 8.33 5.27
CA VAL A 155 6.15 8.42 4.46
C VAL A 155 6.01 9.62 3.54
N HIS A 156 6.93 10.57 3.65
CA HIS A 156 6.99 11.73 2.77
C HIS A 156 7.88 11.42 1.58
N CYS A 157 7.30 11.27 0.41
CA CYS A 157 7.98 11.02 -0.85
C CYS A 157 7.57 12.04 -1.91
N PHE A 158 7.94 11.82 -3.16
CA PHE A 158 7.68 12.75 -4.25
C PHE A 158 7.32 11.99 -5.52
N TRP A 159 6.54 12.65 -6.38
CA TRP A 159 6.57 12.40 -7.81
C TRP A 159 7.66 13.31 -8.39
N THR A 160 8.66 12.73 -9.01
CA THR A 160 9.82 13.46 -9.50
C THR A 160 9.91 13.35 -11.01
N PHE A 161 9.95 14.48 -11.67
CA PHE A 161 10.02 14.64 -13.13
C PHE A 161 11.45 14.96 -13.57
N GLU A 162 11.76 14.76 -14.84
CA GLU A 162 13.08 15.10 -15.41
C GLU A 162 13.30 16.61 -15.45
N SER A 163 12.25 17.38 -15.79
CA SER A 163 12.26 18.84 -15.79
C SER A 163 10.88 19.40 -15.38
N ILE A 164 10.78 20.72 -15.22
CA ILE A 164 9.48 21.39 -14.98
C ILE A 164 8.58 21.19 -16.19
N GLU A 165 9.10 21.34 -17.40
CA GLU A 165 8.37 21.18 -18.66
C GLU A 165 7.84 19.75 -18.79
N ASP A 166 8.63 18.76 -18.42
CA ASP A 166 8.26 17.36 -18.38
C ASP A 166 7.09 17.12 -17.39
N GLY A 167 7.17 17.71 -16.20
CA GLY A 167 6.12 17.68 -15.22
C GLY A 167 4.82 18.33 -15.69
N VAL A 168 4.92 19.52 -16.31
CA VAL A 168 3.77 20.24 -16.89
C VAL A 168 3.08 19.38 -17.95
N ALA A 169 3.85 18.80 -18.87
CA ALA A 169 3.31 17.94 -19.93
C ALA A 169 2.61 16.70 -19.38
N PHE A 170 3.23 16.01 -18.40
CA PHE A 170 2.63 14.86 -17.75
C PHE A 170 1.32 15.22 -17.04
N LEU A 171 1.33 16.26 -16.20
CA LEU A 171 0.17 16.66 -15.41
C LEU A 171 -1.01 17.09 -16.29
N ALA A 172 -0.76 17.82 -17.36
CA ALA A 172 -1.79 18.22 -18.31
C ALA A 172 -2.40 17.02 -19.04
N ALA A 173 -1.60 16.04 -19.43
CA ALA A 173 -2.06 14.82 -20.09
C ALA A 173 -2.84 13.90 -19.15
N ALA A 174 -2.35 13.72 -17.91
CA ALA A 174 -2.90 12.77 -16.97
C ALA A 174 -4.14 13.28 -16.21
N PHE A 175 -4.26 14.61 -15.98
CA PHE A 175 -5.26 15.18 -15.06
C PHE A 175 -6.02 16.38 -15.64
N ALA A 176 -5.93 16.63 -16.93
CA ALA A 176 -6.64 17.69 -17.61
C ALA A 176 -6.57 19.05 -16.87
N ASP A 177 -7.73 19.64 -16.48
CA ASP A 177 -7.78 20.96 -15.82
C ASP A 177 -7.10 20.97 -14.44
N ALA A 178 -7.31 19.94 -13.64
CA ALA A 178 -6.68 19.81 -12.32
C ALA A 178 -5.14 19.73 -12.48
N GLY A 179 -4.67 19.00 -13.48
CA GLY A 179 -3.25 18.92 -13.79
C GLY A 179 -2.66 20.25 -14.25
N ARG A 180 -3.36 20.99 -15.09
CA ARG A 180 -2.93 22.34 -15.52
C ARG A 180 -2.88 23.32 -14.33
N ALA A 181 -3.83 23.26 -13.43
CA ALA A 181 -3.84 24.11 -12.23
C ALA A 181 -2.63 23.84 -11.33
N VAL A 182 -2.33 22.57 -11.06
CA VAL A 182 -1.15 22.20 -10.24
C VAL A 182 0.15 22.52 -10.98
N ALA A 183 0.21 22.26 -12.29
CA ALA A 183 1.37 22.54 -13.11
C ALA A 183 1.76 24.02 -13.14
N SER A 184 0.78 24.94 -13.13
CA SER A 184 1.03 26.39 -13.11
C SER A 184 1.72 26.87 -11.83
N ALA A 185 1.62 26.11 -10.74
CA ALA A 185 2.26 26.39 -9.44
C ALA A 185 3.62 25.67 -9.28
N LEU A 186 4.04 24.85 -10.24
CA LEU A 186 5.22 24.02 -10.14
C LEU A 186 6.51 24.84 -10.16
N LYS A 187 7.22 24.88 -9.04
CA LYS A 187 8.49 25.63 -8.90
C LYS A 187 9.73 24.73 -8.98
N ARG A 188 9.54 23.42 -8.93
CA ARG A 188 10.58 22.39 -8.99
C ARG A 188 10.02 21.19 -9.75
N PRO A 189 10.84 20.34 -10.38
CA PRO A 189 10.35 19.20 -11.14
C PRO A 189 9.90 18.06 -10.21
N ARG A 190 9.07 18.37 -9.23
CA ARG A 190 8.52 17.37 -8.28
C ARG A 190 7.28 17.88 -7.58
N LEU A 191 6.39 16.95 -7.25
CA LEU A 191 5.23 17.17 -6.37
C LEU A 191 5.45 16.40 -5.06
N SER A 192 5.09 17.00 -3.94
CA SER A 192 5.03 16.29 -2.66
C SER A 192 3.95 15.22 -2.70
N TYR A 193 4.26 14.06 -2.12
CA TYR A 193 3.35 12.93 -2.04
C TYR A 193 3.51 12.21 -0.71
N ASN A 194 2.43 12.10 0.04
CA ASN A 194 2.43 11.46 1.35
C ASN A 194 1.67 10.15 1.30
N VAL A 195 2.31 9.11 1.78
CA VAL A 195 1.77 7.76 1.84
C VAL A 195 1.63 7.32 3.28
N ALA A 196 0.48 6.75 3.63
CA ALA A 196 0.25 6.09 4.92
C ALA A 196 0.53 4.59 4.77
N ILE A 197 1.35 4.04 5.65
CA ILE A 197 1.52 2.60 5.82
C ILE A 197 0.87 2.23 7.15
N TYR A 198 -0.29 1.58 7.07
CA TYR A 198 -0.95 0.98 8.23
C TYR A 198 -0.36 -0.41 8.43
N HIS A 199 0.04 -0.74 9.67
CA HIS A 199 0.69 -2.00 9.93
C HIS A 199 0.20 -2.64 11.22
N ARG A 200 0.11 -3.98 11.19
CA ARG A 200 -0.29 -4.79 12.35
C ARG A 200 0.47 -6.12 12.34
N THR A 201 0.91 -6.55 13.53
CA THR A 201 1.44 -7.90 13.75
C THR A 201 0.31 -8.80 14.23
N PHE A 202 0.26 -10.02 13.72
CA PHE A 202 -0.69 -11.03 14.17
C PHE A 202 0.07 -12.05 15.01
N ASP A 203 -0.02 -11.91 16.33
CA ASP A 203 0.49 -12.93 17.25
C ASP A 203 -0.20 -14.26 16.95
N GLY A 204 0.54 -15.36 17.03
CA GLY A 204 -0.04 -16.68 16.90
C GLY A 204 -1.18 -16.81 17.91
N ALA A 205 -2.27 -17.47 17.55
CA ALA A 205 -3.29 -17.85 18.51
C ALA A 205 -2.58 -18.56 19.65
N SER A 206 -2.61 -17.99 20.85
CA SER A 206 -2.23 -18.72 22.07
C SER A 206 -3.04 -20.01 22.04
N ALA A 207 -2.36 -21.14 21.97
CA ALA A 207 -3.04 -22.42 22.11
C ALA A 207 -3.90 -22.33 23.37
N PRO A 208 -5.17 -22.77 23.33
CA PRO A 208 -5.97 -22.82 24.54
C PRO A 208 -5.16 -23.59 25.57
N GLU A 209 -4.94 -23.02 26.76
CA GLU A 209 -4.31 -23.75 27.85
C GLU A 209 -5.09 -25.04 28.06
N PRO A 210 -4.41 -26.20 28.15
CA PRO A 210 -5.13 -27.42 28.48
C PRO A 210 -5.83 -27.19 29.81
N SER A 211 -7.18 -27.20 29.78
CA SER A 211 -8.00 -27.12 30.96
C SER A 211 -7.50 -28.20 31.95
N GLY A 212 -6.79 -27.71 32.98
CA GLY A 212 -6.25 -28.57 34.01
C GLY A 212 -7.38 -29.40 34.60
N SER A 213 -7.29 -30.70 34.41
CA SER A 213 -8.05 -31.68 35.19
C SER A 213 -7.64 -31.49 36.62
N ALA A 214 -8.50 -30.90 37.42
CA ALA A 214 -8.37 -30.97 38.87
C ALA A 214 -8.68 -32.40 39.33
N PRO A 215 -7.97 -32.92 40.32
CA PRO A 215 -8.13 -34.28 40.89
C PRO A 215 -9.43 -34.48 41.62
#